data_bd09cf611bbfe53d1520974b6f7b9ed6
#
_entry.id   bd09cf611bbfe53d1520974b6f7b9ed6
#
_cell.length_a   1.000
_cell.length_b   1.000
_cell.length_c   1.000
_cell.angle_alpha   90.00
_cell.angle_beta   90.00
_cell.angle_gamma   90.00
#
_symmetry.space_group_name_H-M   'P 1'
#
loop_
_entity.id
_entity.type
_entity.pdbx_description
1 polymer ?
#
loop_
_entity_poly.entity_id
_entity_poly.type
_entity_poly.pdbx_seq_one_letter_code
_entity_poly.pdbx_strand_id
1 'polypeptide(L)' 'MLSLQTGICVLCLSAPAAHVDHCHETGRVRGVLCFNCNSAIGKLGDDPDTVRRAAAYLEGTSWKPTLVAPGVYRLPS' A
#
# COMPACT_ATOMS: atom_id res chain seq x y z
N MET A 1 13.85 5.07 15.85
CA MET A 1 12.72 5.09 14.91
C MET A 1 11.37 4.95 15.58
N LEU A 2 11.19 3.95 16.44
CA LEU A 2 9.92 3.81 17.18
C LEU A 2 9.63 5.00 18.08
N SER A 3 10.66 5.66 18.57
CA SER A 3 10.51 6.83 19.44
C SER A 3 9.84 8.02 18.75
N LEU A 4 9.82 8.02 17.41
CA LEU A 4 9.18 9.10 16.64
C LEU A 4 7.74 8.74 16.24
N GLN A 5 7.34 7.52 16.51
CA GLN A 5 6.00 7.04 16.17
C GLN A 5 5.14 7.00 17.43
N THR A 6 3.94 7.54 17.37
CA THR A 6 3.07 7.75 18.53
C THR A 6 2.11 6.58 18.79
N GLY A 7 2.44 5.37 18.39
CA GLY A 7 1.59 4.20 18.61
C GLY A 7 0.49 4.03 17.58
N ILE A 8 0.49 4.86 16.55
CA ILE A 8 -0.47 4.79 15.45
C ILE A 8 0.25 4.30 14.21
N CYS A 9 -0.44 3.49 13.39
CA CYS A 9 0.10 3.01 12.12
C CYS A 9 0.68 4.16 11.30
N VAL A 10 1.93 4.03 10.88
CA VAL A 10 2.63 5.09 10.15
C VAL A 10 2.08 5.25 8.74
N LEU A 11 1.32 4.28 8.24
CA LEU A 11 0.81 4.31 6.88
C LEU A 11 -0.61 4.89 6.81
N CYS A 12 -1.57 4.29 7.52
CA CYS A 12 -2.95 4.76 7.44
C CYS A 12 -3.28 5.87 8.42
N LEU A 13 -2.47 6.03 9.46
CA LEU A 13 -2.61 7.08 10.47
C LEU A 13 -3.93 7.04 11.25
N SER A 14 -4.61 5.91 11.24
CA SER A 14 -5.93 5.82 11.89
C SER A 14 -6.12 4.61 12.78
N ALA A 15 -5.28 3.59 12.67
CA ALA A 15 -5.38 2.37 13.46
C ALA A 15 -4.16 2.21 14.37
N PRO A 16 -4.28 1.50 15.50
CA PRO A 16 -3.12 1.24 16.34
C PRO A 16 -2.04 0.47 15.60
N ALA A 17 -0.79 0.87 15.78
CA ALA A 17 0.35 0.17 15.24
C ALA A 17 0.56 -1.11 16.06
N ALA A 18 0.61 -2.25 15.39
CA ALA A 18 0.70 -3.55 16.05
C ALA A 18 1.78 -4.46 15.46
N HIS A 19 2.23 -4.20 14.24
CA HIS A 19 3.17 -5.06 13.52
C HIS A 19 4.41 -4.30 13.11
N VAL A 20 5.57 -4.80 13.53
CA VAL A 20 6.86 -4.23 13.11
C VAL A 20 7.14 -4.69 11.68
N ASP A 21 7.32 -3.73 10.79
CA ASP A 21 7.56 -4.01 9.38
C ASP A 21 9.06 -3.92 9.08
N HIS A 22 9.59 -4.92 8.42
CA HIS A 22 11.01 -5.02 8.07
C HIS A 22 11.19 -4.99 6.56
N CYS A 23 12.28 -4.38 6.11
CA CYS A 23 12.71 -4.50 4.73
C CYS A 23 13.24 -5.92 4.50
N HIS A 24 12.72 -6.59 3.50
CA HIS A 24 13.11 -7.99 3.21
C HIS A 24 14.55 -8.11 2.71
N GLU A 25 15.09 -7.05 2.11
CA GLU A 25 16.46 -7.07 1.60
C GLU A 25 17.49 -6.79 2.68
N THR A 26 17.23 -5.82 3.56
CA THR A 26 18.20 -5.35 4.54
C THR A 26 17.89 -5.80 5.95
N GLY A 27 16.67 -6.25 6.23
CA GLY A 27 16.20 -6.57 7.57
C GLY A 27 15.94 -5.34 8.43
N ARG A 28 16.10 -4.14 7.89
CA ARG A 28 15.91 -2.90 8.63
C ARG A 28 14.45 -2.66 8.94
N VAL A 29 14.15 -2.18 10.14
CA VAL A 29 12.80 -1.80 10.52
C VAL A 29 12.40 -0.56 9.73
N ARG A 30 11.29 -0.67 8.96
CA ARG A 30 10.75 0.46 8.20
C ARG A 30 9.76 1.28 9.03
N GLY A 31 9.03 0.62 9.92
CA GLY A 31 8.06 1.28 10.78
C GLY A 31 7.18 0.25 11.45
N VAL A 32 6.15 0.73 12.16
CA VAL A 32 5.18 -0.15 12.80
C VAL A 32 3.82 0.12 12.18
N LEU A 33 3.17 -0.92 11.68
CA LEU A 33 1.93 -0.84 10.93
C LEU A 33 0.80 -1.54 11.66
N CYS A 34 -0.44 -1.16 11.36
CA CYS A 34 -1.59 -1.97 11.76
C CYS A 34 -1.62 -3.25 10.90
N PHE A 35 -2.43 -4.21 11.33
CA PHE A 35 -2.52 -5.49 10.63
C PHE A 35 -2.93 -5.30 9.17
N ASN A 36 -3.93 -4.46 8.92
CA ASN A 36 -4.46 -4.28 7.57
C ASN A 36 -3.42 -3.69 6.62
N CYS A 37 -2.69 -2.67 7.06
CA CYS A 37 -1.66 -2.06 6.22
C CYS A 37 -0.50 -3.01 5.97
N ASN A 38 -0.08 -3.75 6.99
CA ASN A 38 0.97 -4.73 6.84
C ASN A 38 0.58 -5.81 5.84
N SER A 39 -0.65 -6.32 5.94
CA SER A 39 -1.19 -7.30 5.00
C SER A 39 -1.31 -6.73 3.59
N ALA A 40 -1.77 -5.49 3.46
CA ALA A 40 -1.97 -4.86 2.16
C ALA A 40 -0.65 -4.72 1.41
N ILE A 41 0.40 -4.26 2.09
CA ILE A 41 1.73 -4.14 1.47
C ILE A 41 2.23 -5.51 1.03
N GLY A 42 2.06 -6.54 1.87
CA GLY A 42 2.46 -7.89 1.53
C GLY A 42 1.72 -8.43 0.31
N LYS A 43 0.43 -8.14 0.21
CA LYS A 43 -0.39 -8.57 -0.94
C LYS A 43 0.03 -7.88 -2.23
N LEU A 44 0.59 -6.68 -2.15
CA LEU A 44 1.12 -5.97 -3.31
C LEU A 44 2.57 -6.36 -3.61
N GLY A 45 3.07 -7.43 -2.98
CA GLY A 45 4.40 -7.95 -3.26
C GLY A 45 5.53 -7.17 -2.62
N ASP A 46 5.23 -6.27 -1.68
CA ASP A 46 6.23 -5.41 -1.04
C ASP A 46 7.01 -4.58 -2.07
N ASP A 47 6.37 -4.26 -3.19
CA ASP A 47 6.98 -3.60 -4.34
C ASP A 47 6.53 -2.14 -4.42
N PRO A 48 7.45 -1.17 -4.27
CA PRO A 48 7.10 0.25 -4.32
C PRO A 48 6.43 0.66 -5.62
N ASP A 49 6.83 0.09 -6.75
CA ASP A 49 6.24 0.44 -8.05
C ASP A 49 4.78 -0.01 -8.13
N THR A 50 4.47 -1.19 -7.61
CA THR A 50 3.09 -1.66 -7.55
C THR A 50 2.25 -0.77 -6.65
N VAL A 51 2.81 -0.34 -5.51
CA VAL A 51 2.12 0.57 -4.60
C VAL A 51 1.87 1.92 -5.28
N ARG A 52 2.85 2.43 -6.03
CA ARG A 52 2.67 3.68 -6.78
C ARG A 52 1.58 3.56 -7.83
N ARG A 53 1.51 2.42 -8.52
CA ARG A 53 0.44 2.17 -9.48
C ARG A 53 -0.92 2.10 -8.80
N ALA A 54 -0.99 1.53 -7.62
CA ALA A 54 -2.24 1.51 -6.84
C ALA A 54 -2.68 2.93 -6.49
N ALA A 55 -1.74 3.78 -6.06
CA ALA A 55 -2.04 5.17 -5.76
C ALA A 55 -2.54 5.91 -6.99
N ALA A 56 -1.88 5.75 -8.13
CA ALA A 56 -2.29 6.38 -9.37
C ALA A 56 -3.68 5.91 -9.81
N TYR A 57 -3.96 4.64 -9.63
CA TYR A 57 -5.27 4.09 -9.91
C TYR A 57 -6.36 4.78 -9.09
N LEU A 58 -6.13 4.94 -7.79
CA LEU A 58 -7.09 5.60 -6.92
C LEU A 58 -7.27 7.08 -7.27
N GLU A 59 -6.20 7.73 -7.69
CA GLU A 59 -6.24 9.12 -8.13
C GLU A 59 -6.95 9.30 -9.46
N GLY A 60 -7.08 8.23 -10.23
CA GLY A 60 -7.75 8.28 -11.51
C GLY A 60 -6.89 8.90 -12.62
N THR A 61 -5.57 8.93 -12.46
CA THR A 61 -4.70 9.65 -13.37
C THR A 61 -4.27 8.87 -14.60
N SER A 62 -4.22 7.53 -14.55
CA SER A 62 -3.63 6.81 -15.68
C SER A 62 -4.17 5.40 -15.91
N TRP A 63 -4.96 4.85 -15.03
CA TRP A 63 -5.30 3.45 -15.08
C TRP A 63 -6.79 3.16 -15.04
N LYS A 64 -7.63 4.10 -15.44
CA LYS A 64 -9.07 3.83 -15.46
C LYS A 64 -9.42 2.99 -16.68
N PRO A 65 -9.87 1.74 -16.48
CA PRO A 65 -10.41 0.97 -17.59
C PRO A 65 -11.68 1.62 -18.09
N THR A 66 -11.88 1.57 -19.41
CA THR A 66 -13.11 2.07 -20.02
C THR A 66 -14.11 0.93 -20.08
N LEU A 67 -15.31 1.15 -19.57
CA LEU A 67 -16.39 0.17 -19.69
C LEU A 67 -16.86 0.12 -21.13
N VAL A 68 -16.66 -1.01 -21.79
CA VAL A 68 -17.05 -1.20 -23.19
C VAL A 68 -18.30 -2.07 -23.33
N ALA A 69 -18.60 -2.88 -22.31
CA ALA A 69 -19.82 -3.70 -22.22
C ALA A 69 -20.02 -4.05 -20.77
N PRO A 70 -21.23 -4.48 -20.35
CA PRO A 70 -21.44 -4.88 -18.95
C PRO A 70 -20.41 -5.91 -18.51
N GLY A 71 -19.61 -5.54 -17.47
CA GLY A 71 -18.56 -6.40 -16.94
C GLY A 71 -17.31 -6.51 -17.78
N VAL A 72 -17.20 -5.79 -18.89
CA VAL A 72 -16.03 -5.83 -19.77
C VAL A 72 -15.39 -4.45 -19.83
N TYR A 73 -14.10 -4.40 -19.53
CA TYR A 73 -13.34 -3.16 -19.48
C TYR A 73 -12.17 -3.22 -20.45
N ARG A 74 -11.85 -2.06 -21.02
CA ARG A 74 -10.65 -1.90 -21.84
C ARG A 74 -9.65 -1.09 -21.05
N LEU A 75 -8.40 -1.55 -20.99
CA LEU A 75 -7.32 -0.79 -20.37
C LEU A 75 -6.84 0.31 -21.31
N PRO A 76 -6.39 1.44 -20.76
CA PRO A 76 -5.80 2.49 -21.58
C PRO A 76 -4.55 1.95 -22.29
N SER A 77 -4.40 2.30 -23.53
CA SER A 77 -3.28 1.87 -24.36
C SER A 77 -2.10 2.83 -24.27
#